data_2ecc0ad88fbcd37b488545eef5868ef1
#
_entry.id   2ecc0ad88fbcd37b488545eef5868ef1
#
_cell.length_a   1.000
_cell.length_b   1.000
_cell.length_c   1.000
_cell.angle_alpha   90.00
_cell.angle_beta   90.00
_cell.angle_gamma   90.00
#
_symmetry.space_group_name_H-M   'P 1'
#
loop_
_entity.id
_entity.type
_entity.pdbx_description
1 polymer ?
#
loop_
_entity_poly.entity_id
_entity_poly.type
_entity_poly.pdbx_seq_one_letter_code
_entity_poly.pdbx_strand_id
1 'polypeptide(L)'
;ATGRLSSNNPNLQNIPIRTERGQQVRKAFIPRDENHVLMAADYSQIELRIIAALSKDEGMVSAFQNDEDIHAATAAKVFGVPLEEVTREQRSNAKTVNFGIIYGVSAFGLSQQTNLNRAESKELIETYYATYPKLRAYIQDQIDFARDHGYVASVLGRRRYLKDINSQNAVVRGAA
;
A
#
# COMPACT_ATOMS: atom_id res chain seq x y z
N ALA A 1 -17.02 5.85 2.72
CA ALA A 1 -16.09 6.70 1.98
C ALA A 1 -14.76 6.84 2.72
N THR A 2 -13.66 6.77 1.98
CA THR A 2 -12.29 6.72 2.54
C THR A 2 -11.77 8.10 2.97
N GLY A 3 -12.47 9.19 2.69
CA GLY A 3 -12.01 10.57 2.89
C GLY A 3 -11.04 11.07 1.81
N ARG A 4 -10.79 10.29 0.75
CA ARG A 4 -10.02 10.75 -0.42
C ARG A 4 -10.87 11.71 -1.26
N LEU A 5 -10.22 12.69 -1.87
CA LEU A 5 -10.84 13.56 -2.86
C LEU A 5 -11.15 12.78 -4.14
N SER A 6 -12.12 13.23 -4.89
CA SER A 6 -12.42 12.75 -6.23
C SER A 6 -12.53 13.93 -7.20
N SER A 7 -12.22 13.70 -8.47
CA SER A 7 -12.35 14.67 -9.53
C SER A 7 -13.24 14.11 -10.63
N ASN A 8 -14.30 14.85 -10.99
CA ASN A 8 -15.29 14.45 -12.00
C ASN A 8 -15.50 15.59 -13.00
N ASN A 9 -15.67 15.24 -14.24
CA ASN A 9 -16.01 16.12 -15.35
C ASN A 9 -15.08 17.35 -15.53
N PRO A 10 -13.78 17.14 -15.82
CA PRO A 10 -13.10 15.90 -16.12
C PRO A 10 -12.49 15.20 -14.89
N ASN A 11 -12.22 13.88 -15.01
CA ASN A 11 -11.47 13.15 -13.98
C ASN A 11 -9.96 13.42 -14.13
N LEU A 12 -9.46 14.44 -13.45
CA LEU A 12 -8.05 14.84 -13.49
C LEU A 12 -7.13 13.94 -12.65
N GLN A 13 -7.68 13.08 -11.80
CA GLN A 13 -6.89 12.12 -11.01
C GLN A 13 -6.36 10.95 -11.86
N ASN A 14 -6.98 10.68 -13.00
CA ASN A 14 -6.64 9.57 -13.87
C ASN A 14 -5.94 9.99 -15.17
N ILE A 15 -5.23 11.12 -15.15
CA ILE A 15 -4.40 11.53 -16.29
C ILE A 15 -3.33 10.45 -16.51
N PRO A 16 -3.30 9.79 -17.67
CA PRO A 16 -2.42 8.67 -17.92
C PRO A 16 -0.95 9.10 -17.90
N ILE A 17 -0.06 8.22 -17.41
CA ILE A 17 1.39 8.47 -17.33
C ILE A 17 2.23 7.29 -17.82
N ARG A 18 1.65 6.08 -17.86
CA ARG A 18 2.41 4.86 -18.14
C ARG A 18 2.76 4.67 -19.62
N THR A 19 1.97 5.22 -20.51
CA THR A 19 2.17 5.10 -21.95
C THR A 19 2.74 6.38 -22.52
N GLU A 20 3.43 6.30 -23.67
CA GLU A 20 3.95 7.47 -24.36
C GLU A 20 2.86 8.48 -24.72
N ARG A 21 1.70 7.99 -25.23
CA ARG A 21 0.53 8.85 -25.48
C ARG A 21 0.00 9.51 -24.21
N GLY A 22 0.00 8.80 -23.09
CA GLY A 22 -0.39 9.34 -21.78
C GLY A 22 0.54 10.48 -21.34
N GLN A 23 1.83 10.32 -21.56
CA GLN A 23 2.82 11.38 -21.29
C GLN A 23 2.61 12.60 -22.19
N GLN A 24 2.18 12.43 -23.44
CA GLN A 24 1.84 13.55 -24.33
C GLN A 24 0.64 14.33 -23.79
N VAL A 25 -0.39 13.66 -23.25
CA VAL A 25 -1.54 14.34 -22.62
C VAL A 25 -1.09 15.24 -21.47
N ARG A 26 -0.10 14.82 -20.68
CA ARG A 26 0.43 15.64 -19.58
C ARG A 26 1.10 16.94 -20.04
N LYS A 27 1.66 16.97 -21.23
CA LYS A 27 2.28 18.19 -21.81
C LYS A 27 1.24 19.28 -22.12
N ALA A 28 -0.04 18.95 -22.19
CA ALA A 28 -1.12 19.92 -22.37
C ALA A 28 -1.40 20.74 -21.08
N PHE A 29 -0.93 20.28 -19.94
CA PHE A 29 -1.05 21.01 -18.68
C PHE A 29 0.15 21.95 -18.55
N ILE A 30 -0.10 23.20 -18.80
CA ILE A 30 0.92 24.26 -18.76
C ILE A 30 0.58 25.28 -17.67
N PRO A 31 1.56 26.04 -17.16
CA PRO A 31 1.30 27.17 -16.30
C PRO A 31 0.40 28.20 -16.98
N ARG A 32 -0.26 29.02 -16.18
CA ARG A 32 -1.16 30.08 -16.67
C ARG A 32 -0.47 31.08 -17.58
N ASP A 33 0.73 31.48 -17.22
CA ASP A 33 1.60 32.40 -17.93
C ASP A 33 3.06 32.22 -17.47
N GLU A 34 3.97 33.04 -17.97
CA GLU A 34 5.41 32.97 -17.66
C GLU A 34 5.78 33.26 -16.19
N ASN A 35 4.89 33.93 -15.45
CA ASN A 35 5.10 34.25 -14.04
C ASN A 35 4.56 33.13 -13.09
N HIS A 36 3.98 32.05 -13.65
CA HIS A 36 3.43 30.94 -12.90
C HIS A 36 4.19 29.63 -13.21
N VAL A 37 4.22 28.76 -12.25
CA VAL A 37 4.75 27.39 -12.39
C VAL A 37 3.71 26.37 -11.92
N LEU A 38 3.72 25.19 -12.51
CA LEU A 38 3.00 24.04 -11.95
C LEU A 38 3.87 23.40 -10.89
N MET A 39 3.37 23.32 -9.67
CA MET A 39 4.02 22.62 -8.57
C MET A 39 3.30 21.29 -8.35
N ALA A 40 4.04 20.18 -8.34
CA ALA A 40 3.57 18.88 -7.93
C ALA A 40 4.34 18.45 -6.69
N ALA A 41 3.61 18.10 -5.62
CA ALA A 41 4.18 17.57 -4.40
C ALA A 41 3.43 16.31 -4.00
N ASP A 42 4.16 15.23 -3.71
CA ASP A 42 3.61 13.97 -3.26
C ASP A 42 4.34 13.50 -2.00
N TYR A 43 3.61 12.88 -1.11
CA TYR A 43 4.20 12.27 0.09
C TYR A 43 4.95 10.98 -0.29
N SER A 44 6.23 10.91 0.07
CA SER A 44 7.01 9.70 -0.14
C SER A 44 6.52 8.57 0.76
N GLN A 45 5.85 7.58 0.16
CA GLN A 45 5.43 6.33 0.80
C GLN A 45 4.64 6.53 2.10
N ILE A 46 3.78 7.55 2.18
CA ILE A 46 3.12 7.97 3.42
C ILE A 46 2.30 6.86 4.07
N GLU A 47 1.63 6.03 3.29
CA GLU A 47 0.81 4.92 3.82
C GLU A 47 1.68 3.89 4.53
N LEU A 48 2.85 3.56 3.98
CA LEU A 48 3.81 2.65 4.62
C LEU A 48 4.45 3.26 5.87
N ARG A 49 4.72 4.57 5.87
CA ARG A 49 5.23 5.28 7.05
C ARG A 49 4.19 5.30 8.17
N ILE A 50 2.92 5.54 7.84
CA ILE A 50 1.84 5.53 8.82
C ILE A 50 1.67 4.13 9.42
N ILE A 51 1.62 3.08 8.61
CA ILE A 51 1.46 1.72 9.13
C ILE A 51 2.68 1.27 9.94
N ALA A 52 3.89 1.65 9.57
CA ALA A 52 5.09 1.41 10.36
C ALA A 52 5.01 2.06 11.75
N ALA A 53 4.56 3.32 11.80
CA ALA A 53 4.39 4.06 13.05
C ALA A 53 3.27 3.47 13.94
N LEU A 54 2.16 3.04 13.35
CA LEU A 54 1.03 2.47 14.08
C LEU A 54 1.30 1.05 14.57
N SER A 55 1.90 0.21 13.74
CA SER A 55 2.27 -1.16 14.11
C SER A 55 3.47 -1.22 15.05
N LYS A 56 4.31 -0.18 15.04
CA LYS A 56 5.60 -0.12 15.75
C LYS A 56 6.51 -1.31 15.38
N ASP A 57 6.39 -1.79 14.14
CA ASP A 57 7.27 -2.86 13.67
C ASP A 57 8.68 -2.33 13.50
N GLU A 58 9.61 -2.91 14.24
CA GLU A 58 10.99 -2.42 14.34
C GLU A 58 11.72 -2.46 13.00
N GLY A 59 11.44 -3.49 12.19
CA GLY A 59 12.05 -3.63 10.88
C GLY A 59 11.59 -2.55 9.90
N MET A 60 10.31 -2.17 9.94
CA MET A 60 9.79 -1.09 9.11
C MET A 60 10.22 0.28 9.63
N VAL A 61 10.15 0.50 10.94
CA VAL A 61 10.53 1.78 11.56
C VAL A 61 12.01 2.08 11.31
N SER A 62 12.90 1.09 11.53
CA SER A 62 14.33 1.24 11.28
C SER A 62 14.63 1.60 9.82
N ALA A 63 13.99 0.92 8.85
CA ALA A 63 14.20 1.22 7.44
C ALA A 63 13.86 2.69 7.12
N PHE A 64 12.75 3.21 7.66
CA PHE A 64 12.39 4.61 7.45
C PHE A 64 13.26 5.61 8.21
N GLN A 65 13.75 5.28 9.40
CA GLN A 65 14.65 6.14 10.15
C GLN A 65 16.03 6.25 9.50
N ASN A 66 16.47 5.18 8.83
CA ASN A 66 17.73 5.15 8.09
C ASN A 66 17.61 5.66 6.65
N ASP A 67 16.43 6.16 6.26
CA ASP A 67 16.13 6.63 4.90
C ASP A 67 16.38 5.57 3.82
N GLU A 68 16.19 4.28 4.18
CA GLU A 68 16.32 3.17 3.27
C GLU A 68 15.14 3.09 2.29
N ASP A 69 15.37 2.54 1.10
CA ASP A 69 14.28 2.15 0.20
C ASP A 69 13.52 0.96 0.81
N ILE A 70 12.36 1.24 1.41
CA ILE A 70 11.54 0.23 2.09
C ILE A 70 11.19 -0.96 1.18
N HIS A 71 11.08 -0.77 -0.14
CA HIS A 71 10.79 -1.86 -1.06
C HIS A 71 12.03 -2.74 -1.27
N ALA A 72 13.21 -2.15 -1.35
CA ALA A 72 14.47 -2.88 -1.42
C ALA A 72 14.77 -3.56 -0.08
N ALA A 73 14.59 -2.87 1.05
CA ALA A 73 14.78 -3.44 2.38
C ALA A 73 13.83 -4.62 2.65
N THR A 74 12.56 -4.51 2.21
CA THR A 74 11.61 -5.61 2.28
C THR A 74 12.05 -6.77 1.39
N ALA A 75 12.47 -6.51 0.15
CA ALA A 75 12.95 -7.54 -0.75
C ALA A 75 14.16 -8.29 -0.18
N ALA A 76 15.16 -7.58 0.32
CA ALA A 76 16.34 -8.16 0.95
C ALA A 76 15.96 -9.15 2.06
N LYS A 77 15.07 -8.73 2.96
CA LYS A 77 14.62 -9.56 4.10
C LYS A 77 13.78 -10.75 3.67
N VAL A 78 12.83 -10.54 2.76
CA VAL A 78 11.88 -11.57 2.33
C VAL A 78 12.53 -12.62 1.42
N PHE A 79 13.42 -12.20 0.54
CA PHE A 79 14.16 -13.12 -0.35
C PHE A 79 15.47 -13.63 0.26
N GLY A 80 15.87 -13.12 1.44
CA GLY A 80 17.08 -13.57 2.13
C GLY A 80 18.37 -13.21 1.40
N VAL A 81 18.41 -12.08 0.70
CA VAL A 81 19.58 -11.61 -0.06
C VAL A 81 20.10 -10.28 0.53
N PRO A 82 21.41 -9.99 0.38
CA PRO A 82 21.94 -8.67 0.72
C PRO A 82 21.21 -7.53 -0.02
N LEU A 83 21.12 -6.36 0.57
CA LEU A 83 20.39 -5.21 0.02
C LEU A 83 20.92 -4.82 -1.37
N GLU A 84 22.23 -4.87 -1.55
CA GLU A 84 22.94 -4.57 -2.80
C GLU A 84 22.72 -5.61 -3.92
N GLU A 85 22.28 -6.80 -3.57
CA GLU A 85 22.00 -7.89 -4.51
C GLU A 85 20.50 -7.98 -4.89
N VAL A 86 19.67 -7.12 -4.32
CA VAL A 86 18.24 -7.08 -4.62
C VAL A 86 18.02 -6.74 -6.10
N THR A 87 17.44 -7.66 -6.84
CA THR A 87 17.10 -7.45 -8.24
C THR A 87 15.92 -6.49 -8.41
N ARG A 88 15.82 -5.88 -9.60
CA ARG A 88 14.67 -5.01 -9.94
C ARG A 88 13.33 -5.75 -9.82
N GLU A 89 13.30 -7.03 -10.16
CA GLU A 89 12.10 -7.87 -10.07
C GLU A 89 11.72 -8.13 -8.61
N GLN A 90 12.67 -8.54 -7.77
CA GLN A 90 12.45 -8.75 -6.34
C GLN A 90 11.93 -7.46 -5.66
N ARG A 91 12.54 -6.32 -5.98
CA ARG A 91 12.08 -5.02 -5.49
C ARG A 91 10.65 -4.68 -5.97
N SER A 92 10.32 -5.00 -7.22
CA SER A 92 8.99 -4.81 -7.78
C SER A 92 7.94 -5.69 -7.10
N ASN A 93 8.26 -6.96 -6.87
CA ASN A 93 7.41 -7.89 -6.15
C ASN A 93 7.20 -7.42 -4.70
N ALA A 94 8.26 -7.04 -4.00
CA ALA A 94 8.18 -6.47 -2.65
C ALA A 94 7.34 -5.19 -2.61
N LYS A 95 7.44 -4.32 -3.62
CA LYS A 95 6.58 -3.14 -3.72
C LYS A 95 5.10 -3.52 -3.83
N THR A 96 4.78 -4.50 -4.67
CA THR A 96 3.40 -4.98 -4.83
C THR A 96 2.88 -5.60 -3.54
N VAL A 97 3.71 -6.36 -2.81
CA VAL A 97 3.35 -6.94 -1.52
C VAL A 97 3.17 -5.86 -0.46
N ASN A 98 4.10 -4.91 -0.33
CA ASN A 98 4.02 -3.82 0.65
C ASN A 98 2.68 -3.07 0.57
N PHE A 99 2.23 -2.73 -0.63
CA PHE A 99 0.93 -2.10 -0.81
C PHE A 99 -0.22 -3.09 -0.70
N GLY A 100 -0.06 -4.28 -1.27
CA GLY A 100 -1.08 -5.32 -1.26
C GLY A 100 -1.51 -5.72 0.15
N ILE A 101 -0.55 -5.90 1.05
CA ILE A 101 -0.83 -6.26 2.45
C ILE A 101 -1.68 -5.20 3.16
N ILE A 102 -1.38 -3.92 2.97
CA ILE A 102 -2.15 -2.81 3.55
C ILE A 102 -3.60 -2.83 3.06
N TYR A 103 -3.82 -3.27 1.82
CA TYR A 103 -5.14 -3.35 1.21
C TYR A 103 -5.77 -4.75 1.30
N GLY A 104 -5.20 -5.67 2.07
CA GLY A 104 -5.76 -7.00 2.29
C GLY A 104 -5.68 -7.92 1.07
N VAL A 105 -4.60 -7.83 0.27
CA VAL A 105 -4.43 -8.67 -0.92
C VAL A 105 -4.41 -10.16 -0.57
N SER A 106 -5.15 -10.96 -1.32
CA SER A 106 -5.07 -12.42 -1.25
C SER A 106 -3.90 -12.95 -2.11
N ALA A 107 -3.48 -14.21 -1.85
CA ALA A 107 -2.48 -14.88 -2.68
C ALA A 107 -2.89 -14.94 -4.17
N PHE A 108 -4.19 -15.08 -4.46
CA PHE A 108 -4.71 -14.99 -5.82
C PHE A 108 -4.59 -13.56 -6.38
N GLY A 109 -4.99 -12.56 -5.62
CA GLY A 109 -4.85 -11.16 -6.05
C GLY A 109 -3.41 -10.75 -6.31
N LEU A 110 -2.48 -11.23 -5.50
CA LEU A 110 -1.05 -10.98 -5.68
C LEU A 110 -0.51 -11.66 -6.95
N SER A 111 -0.88 -12.92 -7.21
CA SER A 111 -0.47 -13.64 -8.42
C SER A 111 -0.97 -13.01 -9.73
N GLN A 112 -2.03 -12.19 -9.68
CA GLN A 112 -2.51 -11.43 -10.84
C GLN A 112 -1.72 -10.13 -11.09
N GLN A 113 -0.93 -9.69 -10.12
CA GLN A 113 -0.19 -8.43 -10.15
C GLN A 113 1.33 -8.62 -10.23
N THR A 114 1.80 -9.85 -10.14
CA THR A 114 3.22 -10.24 -10.18
C THR A 114 3.42 -11.41 -11.15
N ASN A 115 4.66 -11.76 -11.42
CA ASN A 115 5.01 -12.96 -12.20
C ASN A 115 5.00 -14.25 -11.35
N LEU A 116 4.56 -14.18 -10.09
CA LEU A 116 4.50 -15.30 -9.17
C LEU A 116 3.22 -16.11 -9.37
N ASN A 117 3.30 -17.42 -9.25
CA ASN A 117 2.13 -18.26 -9.17
C ASN A 117 1.43 -18.12 -7.79
N ARG A 118 0.26 -18.75 -7.63
CA ARG A 118 -0.53 -18.60 -6.40
C ARG A 118 0.17 -19.19 -5.17
N ALA A 119 0.94 -20.27 -5.32
CA ALA A 119 1.67 -20.89 -4.22
C ALA A 119 2.82 -19.99 -3.76
N GLU A 120 3.63 -19.50 -4.69
CA GLU A 120 4.70 -18.54 -4.45
C GLU A 120 4.17 -17.24 -3.85
N SER A 121 3.03 -16.74 -4.33
CA SER A 121 2.37 -15.57 -3.76
C SER A 121 1.93 -15.78 -2.31
N LYS A 122 1.45 -16.97 -1.97
CA LYS A 122 1.10 -17.33 -0.60
C LYS A 122 2.34 -17.37 0.30
N GLU A 123 3.39 -18.04 -0.15
CA GLU A 123 4.66 -18.12 0.56
C GLU A 123 5.25 -16.72 0.80
N LEU A 124 5.23 -15.87 -0.23
CA LEU A 124 5.69 -14.50 -0.13
C LEU A 124 4.92 -13.68 0.93
N ILE A 125 3.59 -13.82 1.00
CA ILE A 125 2.76 -13.17 2.01
C ILE A 125 3.10 -13.70 3.42
N GLU A 126 3.26 -15.00 3.58
CA GLU A 126 3.60 -15.59 4.89
C GLU A 126 5.00 -15.16 5.34
N THR A 127 5.98 -15.17 4.46
CA THR A 127 7.34 -14.68 4.74
C THR A 127 7.35 -13.19 5.07
N TYR A 128 6.55 -12.39 4.38
CA TYR A 128 6.37 -10.97 4.70
C TYR A 128 5.84 -10.77 6.12
N TYR A 129 4.81 -11.51 6.52
CA TYR A 129 4.27 -11.44 7.88
C TYR A 129 5.22 -12.00 8.95
N ALA A 130 6.05 -12.98 8.59
CA ALA A 130 7.12 -13.46 9.48
C ALA A 130 8.23 -12.39 9.65
N THR A 131 8.52 -11.63 8.59
CA THR A 131 9.48 -10.52 8.60
C THR A 131 8.99 -9.32 9.41
N TYR A 132 7.67 -9.06 9.39
CA TYR A 132 7.03 -7.93 10.06
C TYR A 132 5.91 -8.39 11.02
N PRO A 133 6.25 -9.08 12.12
CA PRO A 133 5.26 -9.72 13.00
C PRO A 133 4.38 -8.71 13.74
N LYS A 134 4.90 -7.52 14.08
CA LYS A 134 4.10 -6.47 14.73
C LYS A 134 3.10 -5.85 13.78
N LEU A 135 3.41 -5.78 12.49
CA LEU A 135 2.45 -5.36 11.48
C LEU A 135 1.29 -6.36 11.38
N ARG A 136 1.57 -7.67 11.35
CA ARG A 136 0.54 -8.71 11.34
C ARG A 136 -0.39 -8.60 12.56
N ALA A 137 0.19 -8.48 13.74
CA ALA A 137 -0.55 -8.31 14.99
C ALA A 137 -1.44 -7.07 14.95
N TYR A 138 -0.89 -5.91 14.54
CA TYR A 138 -1.65 -4.67 14.42
C TYR A 138 -2.85 -4.79 13.49
N ILE A 139 -2.69 -5.41 12.32
CA ILE A 139 -3.80 -5.61 11.37
C ILE A 139 -4.88 -6.49 12.00
N GLN A 140 -4.50 -7.57 12.70
CA GLN A 140 -5.45 -8.45 13.37
C GLN A 140 -6.20 -7.73 14.49
N ASP A 141 -5.49 -6.94 15.30
CA ASP A 141 -6.09 -6.14 16.38
C ASP A 141 -7.11 -5.12 15.83
N GLN A 142 -6.84 -4.50 14.67
CA GLN A 142 -7.79 -3.60 14.01
C GLN A 142 -9.04 -4.33 13.51
N ILE A 143 -8.89 -5.55 12.98
CA ILE A 143 -10.02 -6.39 12.54
C ILE A 143 -10.87 -6.78 13.75
N ASP A 144 -10.26 -7.22 14.84
CA ASP A 144 -10.98 -7.65 16.04
C ASP A 144 -11.66 -6.44 16.70
N PHE A 145 -10.98 -5.31 16.80
CA PHE A 145 -11.60 -4.05 17.25
C PHE A 145 -12.83 -3.68 16.40
N ALA A 146 -12.70 -3.79 15.06
CA ALA A 146 -13.80 -3.47 14.16
C ALA A 146 -15.00 -4.44 14.32
N ARG A 147 -14.75 -5.71 14.60
CA ARG A 147 -15.80 -6.71 14.88
C ARG A 147 -16.57 -6.39 16.14
N ASP A 148 -15.88 -5.93 17.16
CA ASP A 148 -16.48 -5.62 18.46
C ASP A 148 -17.22 -4.27 18.45
N HIS A 149 -16.71 -3.28 17.71
CA HIS A 149 -17.19 -1.90 17.78
C HIS A 149 -17.96 -1.46 16.53
N GLY A 150 -17.86 -2.19 15.43
CA GLY A 150 -18.50 -1.85 14.15
C GLY A 150 -17.82 -0.71 13.37
N TYR A 151 -16.65 -0.25 13.79
CA TYR A 151 -15.89 0.80 13.11
C TYR A 151 -14.38 0.66 13.36
N VAL A 152 -13.59 1.33 12.52
CA VAL A 152 -12.19 1.67 12.78
C VAL A 152 -12.02 3.18 12.83
N ALA A 153 -10.96 3.67 13.49
CA ALA A 153 -10.68 5.09 13.62
C ALA A 153 -9.27 5.44 13.13
N SER A 154 -9.13 6.58 12.48
CA SER A 154 -7.81 7.16 12.18
C SER A 154 -7.17 7.76 13.44
N VAL A 155 -5.87 8.09 13.35
CA VAL A 155 -5.11 8.76 14.44
C VAL A 155 -5.81 10.04 14.94
N LEU A 156 -6.47 10.77 14.05
CA LEU A 156 -7.19 12.01 14.36
C LEU A 156 -8.67 11.77 14.75
N GLY A 157 -9.06 10.52 15.02
CA GLY A 157 -10.39 10.17 15.52
C GLY A 157 -11.49 10.09 14.45
N ARG A 158 -11.18 10.21 13.15
CA ARG A 158 -12.17 9.96 12.09
C ARG A 158 -12.56 8.49 12.10
N ARG A 159 -13.85 8.20 12.22
CA ARG A 159 -14.39 6.84 12.21
C ARG A 159 -14.86 6.43 10.83
N ARG A 160 -14.55 5.18 10.45
CA ARG A 160 -15.17 4.48 9.34
C ARG A 160 -15.99 3.32 9.88
N TYR A 161 -17.29 3.37 9.68
CA TYR A 161 -18.20 2.29 10.07
C TYR A 161 -18.16 1.16 9.05
N LEU A 162 -18.07 -0.08 9.54
CA LEU A 162 -17.91 -1.30 8.78
C LEU A 162 -19.12 -2.22 9.06
N LYS A 163 -20.25 -1.90 8.46
CA LYS A 163 -21.54 -2.58 8.73
C LYS A 163 -21.49 -4.09 8.52
N ASP A 164 -20.69 -4.52 7.55
CA ASP A 164 -20.65 -5.90 7.08
C ASP A 164 -19.46 -6.70 7.64
N ILE A 165 -18.68 -6.16 8.58
CA ILE A 165 -17.48 -6.80 9.14
C ILE A 165 -17.79 -8.15 9.82
N ASN A 166 -19.01 -8.33 10.33
CA ASN A 166 -19.51 -9.56 10.98
C ASN A 166 -20.40 -10.40 10.07
N SER A 167 -20.48 -10.09 8.76
CA SER A 167 -21.31 -10.86 7.82
C SER A 167 -20.87 -12.32 7.77
N GLN A 168 -21.84 -13.25 7.72
CA GLN A 168 -21.57 -14.67 7.50
C GLN A 168 -21.03 -14.95 6.10
N ASN A 169 -21.40 -14.12 5.11
CA ASN A 169 -20.88 -14.22 3.77
C ASN A 169 -19.43 -13.69 3.71
N ALA A 170 -18.48 -14.57 3.39
CA ALA A 170 -17.05 -14.24 3.36
C ALA A 170 -16.71 -13.14 2.32
N VAL A 171 -17.43 -13.08 1.19
CA VAL A 171 -17.22 -12.05 0.15
C VAL A 171 -17.65 -10.69 0.67
N VAL A 172 -18.82 -10.62 1.30
CA VAL A 172 -19.37 -9.38 1.89
C VAL A 172 -18.48 -8.91 3.03
N ARG A 173 -18.10 -9.82 3.94
CA ARG A 173 -17.18 -9.53 5.04
C ARG A 173 -15.81 -9.05 4.56
N GLY A 174 -15.29 -9.62 3.47
CA GLY A 174 -13.99 -9.24 2.90
C GLY A 174 -14.00 -7.89 2.19
N ALA A 175 -15.17 -7.34 1.89
CA ALA A 175 -15.34 -6.01 1.28
C ALA A 175 -15.52 -4.89 2.33
N ALA A 176 -15.77 -5.24 3.59
CA ALA A 176 -15.88 -4.28 4.69
C ALA A 176 -14.52 -3.72 5.09
#